data_ed513c6e69959629c072db26d54a3935
#
_entry.id   ed513c6e69959629c072db26d54a3935
#
_cell.length_a   1.000
_cell.length_b   1.000
_cell.length_c   1.000
_cell.angle_alpha   90.00
_cell.angle_beta   90.00
_cell.angle_gamma   90.00
#
_symmetry.space_group_name_H-M   'P 1'
#
loop_
_entity.id
_entity.type
_entity.pdbx_description
1 polymer ?
#
loop_
_entity_poly.entity_id
_entity_poly.type
_entity_poly.pdbx_seq_one_letter_code
_entity_poly.pdbx_strand_id
1 'polypeptide(L)'
;MPKFNGSNDPVEYLSWALKVDKIFRLHNNDKEKKIAMASLEFQDYVLIWWEQVIERRESRGEPPITTWAQMKDVMRARFVPTYYNRDLFKKLQLLKQGTKSVEEYYKEMEIAMIRANVTEDDEQTMACFLNGLNHPIKKIADFQPYSNLIELVHQATKAERQVQDDFKYAKFSSKSYGFSNTQASTTRTPSTKLSTSNVDKSSSKKAS
;
A
#
# COMPACT_ATOMS: atom_id res chain seq x y z
N MET A 1 -1.39 -18.86 -25.18
CA MET A 1 -2.35 -18.27 -24.22
C MET A 1 -1.84 -18.53 -22.80
N PRO A 2 -2.12 -17.67 -21.81
CA PRO A 2 -1.74 -17.93 -20.41
C PRO A 2 -2.65 -19.01 -19.80
N LYS A 3 -2.06 -19.93 -19.04
CA LYS A 3 -2.80 -20.98 -18.32
C LYS A 3 -3.53 -20.43 -17.12
N PHE A 4 -4.67 -21.06 -16.74
CA PHE A 4 -5.46 -20.70 -15.57
C PHE A 4 -5.87 -21.93 -14.77
N ASN A 5 -5.45 -21.99 -13.50
CA ASN A 5 -5.64 -23.15 -12.62
C ASN A 5 -6.85 -22.99 -11.67
N GLY A 6 -7.48 -21.80 -11.64
CA GLY A 6 -8.63 -21.56 -10.76
C GLY A 6 -8.27 -21.29 -9.30
N SER A 7 -7.19 -20.57 -9.09
CA SER A 7 -6.83 -20.08 -7.76
C SER A 7 -7.99 -19.31 -7.10
N ASN A 8 -8.05 -19.40 -5.78
CA ASN A 8 -8.99 -18.61 -4.98
C ASN A 8 -8.60 -17.13 -4.84
N ASP A 9 -7.44 -16.74 -5.40
CA ASP A 9 -7.05 -15.33 -5.44
C ASP A 9 -7.71 -14.62 -6.63
N PRO A 10 -8.63 -13.68 -6.39
CA PRO A 10 -9.27 -12.91 -7.46
C PRO A 10 -8.29 -12.16 -8.37
N VAL A 11 -7.11 -11.82 -7.85
CA VAL A 11 -6.06 -11.11 -8.61
C VAL A 11 -5.51 -11.98 -9.73
N GLU A 12 -5.37 -13.29 -9.52
CA GLU A 12 -4.90 -14.22 -10.56
C GLU A 12 -5.90 -14.29 -11.71
N TYR A 13 -7.19 -14.46 -11.40
CA TYR A 13 -8.22 -14.45 -12.44
C TYR A 13 -8.23 -13.13 -13.22
N LEU A 14 -8.24 -11.98 -12.53
CA LEU A 14 -8.27 -10.67 -13.17
C LEU A 14 -7.03 -10.43 -14.06
N SER A 15 -5.87 -10.85 -13.60
CA SER A 15 -4.60 -10.76 -14.35
C SER A 15 -4.61 -11.66 -15.57
N TRP A 16 -5.14 -12.89 -15.43
CA TRP A 16 -5.32 -13.83 -16.53
C TRP A 16 -6.27 -13.28 -17.58
N ALA A 17 -7.47 -12.82 -17.17
CA ALA A 17 -8.48 -12.26 -18.07
C ALA A 17 -7.94 -11.05 -18.85
N LEU A 18 -7.18 -10.16 -18.19
CA LEU A 18 -6.53 -9.02 -18.82
C LEU A 18 -5.51 -9.45 -19.91
N LYS A 19 -4.71 -10.47 -19.63
CA LYS A 19 -3.75 -11.02 -20.61
C LYS A 19 -4.47 -11.61 -21.80
N VAL A 20 -5.55 -12.37 -21.59
CA VAL A 20 -6.39 -12.93 -22.65
C VAL A 20 -7.06 -11.83 -23.49
N ASP A 21 -7.61 -10.79 -22.83
CA ASP A 21 -8.17 -9.62 -23.52
C ASP A 21 -7.14 -8.95 -24.44
N LYS A 22 -5.89 -8.80 -24.00
CA LYS A 22 -4.80 -8.25 -24.83
C LYS A 22 -4.53 -9.12 -26.06
N ILE A 23 -4.47 -10.44 -25.88
CA ILE A 23 -4.25 -11.38 -26.97
C ILE A 23 -5.40 -11.32 -27.98
N PHE A 24 -6.66 -11.28 -27.51
CA PHE A 24 -7.82 -11.21 -28.40
C PHE A 24 -8.00 -9.86 -29.11
N ARG A 25 -7.41 -8.79 -28.60
CA ARG A 25 -7.33 -7.51 -29.34
C ARG A 25 -6.30 -7.55 -30.47
N LEU A 26 -5.22 -8.28 -30.29
CA LEU A 26 -4.17 -8.44 -31.33
C LEU A 26 -4.61 -9.39 -32.45
N HIS A 27 -5.44 -10.38 -32.13
CA HIS A 27 -5.92 -11.36 -33.08
C HIS A 27 -7.41 -11.16 -33.31
N ASN A 28 -7.76 -10.82 -34.56
CA ASN A 28 -9.18 -10.66 -34.96
C ASN A 28 -9.84 -12.03 -35.18
N ASN A 29 -9.94 -12.84 -34.10
CA ASN A 29 -10.54 -14.16 -34.14
C ASN A 29 -12.07 -14.09 -34.04
N ASP A 30 -12.74 -15.07 -34.63
CA ASP A 30 -14.18 -15.27 -34.49
C ASP A 30 -14.57 -15.45 -33.00
N LYS A 31 -15.79 -15.08 -32.67
CA LYS A 31 -16.30 -15.11 -31.27
C LYS A 31 -16.18 -16.51 -30.66
N GLU A 32 -16.55 -17.55 -31.39
CA GLU A 32 -16.50 -18.95 -30.95
C GLU A 32 -15.06 -19.46 -30.76
N LYS A 33 -14.16 -19.08 -31.67
CA LYS A 33 -12.73 -19.42 -31.55
C LYS A 33 -12.10 -18.83 -30.28
N LYS A 34 -12.53 -17.63 -29.85
CA LYS A 34 -12.04 -17.02 -28.62
C LYS A 34 -12.35 -17.84 -27.37
N ILE A 35 -13.57 -18.39 -27.30
CA ILE A 35 -13.98 -19.26 -26.18
C ILE A 35 -13.18 -20.55 -26.19
N ALA A 36 -13.11 -21.22 -27.35
CA ALA A 36 -12.35 -22.46 -27.49
C ALA A 36 -10.87 -22.26 -27.11
N MET A 37 -10.24 -21.18 -27.59
CA MET A 37 -8.86 -20.87 -27.26
C MET A 37 -8.65 -20.63 -25.77
N ALA A 38 -9.58 -19.94 -25.10
CA ALA A 38 -9.49 -19.66 -23.68
C ALA A 38 -9.70 -20.92 -22.84
N SER A 39 -10.67 -21.76 -23.20
CA SER A 39 -10.95 -23.01 -22.46
C SER A 39 -9.86 -24.06 -22.59
N LEU A 40 -9.10 -24.10 -23.70
CA LEU A 40 -7.93 -24.96 -23.84
C LEU A 40 -6.80 -24.67 -22.85
N GLU A 41 -6.77 -23.47 -22.28
CA GLU A 41 -5.76 -23.09 -21.29
C GLU A 41 -6.20 -23.33 -19.85
N PHE A 42 -7.38 -23.89 -19.66
CA PHE A 42 -7.87 -24.28 -18.33
C PHE A 42 -7.14 -25.54 -17.85
N GLN A 43 -6.76 -25.52 -16.57
CA GLN A 43 -6.07 -26.63 -15.94
C GLN A 43 -6.78 -27.00 -14.62
N ASP A 44 -6.56 -28.23 -14.21
CA ASP A 44 -6.99 -28.76 -12.92
C ASP A 44 -8.48 -28.49 -12.64
N TYR A 45 -8.75 -27.78 -11.54
CA TYR A 45 -10.08 -27.48 -11.09
C TYR A 45 -10.94 -26.75 -12.12
N VAL A 46 -10.37 -25.77 -12.83
CA VAL A 46 -11.14 -24.93 -13.77
C VAL A 46 -11.62 -25.71 -14.97
N LEU A 47 -10.82 -26.64 -15.46
CA LEU A 47 -11.20 -27.50 -16.58
C LEU A 47 -12.47 -28.29 -16.22
N ILE A 48 -12.47 -28.99 -15.10
CA ILE A 48 -13.61 -29.79 -14.64
C ILE A 48 -14.83 -28.91 -14.36
N TRP A 49 -14.61 -27.79 -13.69
CA TRP A 49 -15.66 -26.84 -13.36
C TRP A 49 -16.33 -26.23 -14.62
N TRP A 50 -15.53 -25.90 -15.65
CA TRP A 50 -16.02 -25.33 -16.89
C TRP A 50 -16.90 -26.33 -17.66
N GLU A 51 -16.46 -27.58 -17.78
CA GLU A 51 -17.28 -28.64 -18.38
C GLU A 51 -18.63 -28.80 -17.65
N GLN A 52 -18.63 -28.79 -16.32
CA GLN A 52 -19.87 -28.81 -15.54
C GLN A 52 -20.76 -27.60 -15.76
N VAL A 53 -20.18 -26.42 -16.01
CA VAL A 53 -20.97 -25.21 -16.34
C VAL A 53 -21.69 -25.39 -17.67
N ILE A 54 -21.01 -25.89 -18.68
CA ILE A 54 -21.60 -26.17 -20.01
C ILE A 54 -22.71 -27.21 -19.90
N GLU A 55 -22.43 -28.38 -19.33
CA GLU A 55 -23.36 -29.47 -19.15
C GLU A 55 -24.63 -29.06 -18.36
N ARG A 56 -24.46 -28.27 -17.29
CA ARG A 56 -25.57 -27.77 -16.50
C ARG A 56 -26.44 -26.78 -17.26
N ARG A 57 -25.86 -25.95 -18.11
CA ARG A 57 -26.63 -25.03 -18.97
C ARG A 57 -27.43 -25.79 -20.03
N GLU A 58 -26.83 -26.77 -20.68
CA GLU A 58 -27.49 -27.65 -21.65
C GLU A 58 -28.65 -28.40 -21.00
N SER A 59 -28.47 -29.01 -19.84
CA SER A 59 -29.51 -29.75 -19.14
C SER A 59 -30.70 -28.87 -18.70
N ARG A 60 -30.46 -27.56 -18.53
CA ARG A 60 -31.53 -26.59 -18.19
C ARG A 60 -32.16 -25.93 -19.42
N GLY A 61 -31.70 -26.23 -20.63
CA GLY A 61 -32.13 -25.56 -21.84
C GLY A 61 -31.73 -24.08 -21.91
N GLU A 62 -30.71 -23.69 -21.19
CA GLU A 62 -30.17 -22.33 -21.22
C GLU A 62 -29.37 -22.10 -22.52
N PRO A 63 -29.35 -20.88 -23.09
CA PRO A 63 -28.57 -20.60 -24.27
C PRO A 63 -27.10 -20.82 -24.05
N PRO A 64 -26.35 -21.35 -25.05
CA PRO A 64 -24.94 -21.60 -24.96
C PRO A 64 -24.14 -20.29 -24.78
N ILE A 65 -22.99 -20.40 -24.14
CA ILE A 65 -22.04 -19.28 -24.03
C ILE A 65 -21.32 -19.15 -25.37
N THR A 66 -21.60 -18.11 -26.12
CA THR A 66 -21.09 -17.91 -27.49
C THR A 66 -20.09 -16.75 -27.61
N THR A 67 -19.93 -15.94 -26.55
CA THR A 67 -19.01 -14.79 -26.58
C THR A 67 -18.03 -14.80 -25.43
N TRP A 68 -16.85 -14.24 -25.67
CA TRP A 68 -15.84 -14.05 -24.64
C TRP A 68 -16.35 -13.20 -23.46
N ALA A 69 -17.22 -12.23 -23.71
CA ALA A 69 -17.85 -11.43 -22.66
C ALA A 69 -18.69 -12.30 -21.72
N GLN A 70 -19.57 -13.14 -22.26
CA GLN A 70 -20.38 -14.09 -21.47
C GLN A 70 -19.51 -15.05 -20.66
N MET A 71 -18.43 -15.59 -21.27
CA MET A 71 -17.47 -16.43 -20.57
C MET A 71 -16.84 -15.70 -19.39
N LYS A 72 -16.37 -14.46 -19.59
CA LYS A 72 -15.81 -13.64 -18.50
C LYS A 72 -16.83 -13.40 -17.39
N ASP A 73 -18.09 -13.14 -17.70
CA ASP A 73 -19.14 -12.91 -16.70
C ASP A 73 -19.35 -14.13 -15.80
N VAL A 74 -19.42 -15.32 -16.40
CA VAL A 74 -19.56 -16.60 -15.68
C VAL A 74 -18.34 -16.89 -14.81
N MET A 75 -17.14 -16.71 -15.35
CA MET A 75 -15.90 -16.89 -14.62
C MET A 75 -15.73 -15.86 -13.51
N ARG A 76 -16.07 -14.58 -13.79
CA ARG A 76 -16.01 -13.52 -12.79
C ARG A 76 -16.93 -13.81 -11.60
N ALA A 77 -18.15 -14.28 -11.86
CA ALA A 77 -19.08 -14.68 -10.81
C ALA A 77 -18.55 -15.80 -9.91
N ARG A 78 -17.68 -16.68 -10.45
CA ARG A 78 -17.07 -17.78 -9.71
C ARG A 78 -15.79 -17.40 -8.95
N PHE A 79 -14.89 -16.66 -9.61
CA PHE A 79 -13.52 -16.42 -9.12
C PHE A 79 -13.34 -15.05 -8.47
N VAL A 80 -14.32 -14.14 -8.59
CA VAL A 80 -14.27 -12.82 -7.94
C VAL A 80 -15.45 -12.69 -6.98
N PRO A 81 -15.21 -12.75 -5.66
CA PRO A 81 -16.26 -12.59 -4.67
C PRO A 81 -16.98 -11.25 -4.80
N THR A 82 -18.29 -11.22 -4.53
CA THR A 82 -19.11 -9.99 -4.62
C THR A 82 -18.62 -8.86 -3.72
N TYR A 83 -17.97 -9.21 -2.60
CA TYR A 83 -17.41 -8.24 -1.65
C TYR A 83 -16.01 -7.73 -2.06
N TYR A 84 -15.39 -8.31 -3.10
CA TYR A 84 -14.01 -8.00 -3.51
C TYR A 84 -13.79 -6.50 -3.79
N ASN A 85 -14.70 -5.88 -4.54
CA ASN A 85 -14.59 -4.45 -4.83
C ASN A 85 -14.69 -3.59 -3.55
N ARG A 86 -15.57 -3.96 -2.63
CA ARG A 86 -15.72 -3.27 -1.33
C ARG A 86 -14.47 -3.42 -0.47
N ASP A 87 -13.86 -4.58 -0.47
CA ASP A 87 -12.62 -4.82 0.29
C ASP A 87 -11.43 -4.10 -0.33
N LEU A 88 -11.37 -4.02 -1.66
CA LEU A 88 -10.39 -3.18 -2.35
C LEU A 88 -10.57 -1.69 -2.01
N PHE A 89 -11.81 -1.21 -1.97
CA PHE A 89 -12.10 0.17 -1.60
C PHE A 89 -11.68 0.48 -0.16
N LYS A 90 -12.00 -0.41 0.78
CA LYS A 90 -11.51 -0.31 2.17
C LYS A 90 -9.99 -0.33 2.25
N LYS A 91 -9.35 -1.22 1.49
CA LYS A 91 -7.89 -1.30 1.41
C LYS A 91 -7.28 0.00 0.89
N LEU A 92 -7.89 0.60 -0.12
CA LEU A 92 -7.48 1.90 -0.67
C LEU A 92 -7.56 3.01 0.39
N GLN A 93 -8.68 3.11 1.12
CA GLN A 93 -8.87 4.11 2.18
C GLN A 93 -7.90 3.95 3.36
N LEU A 94 -7.46 2.71 3.63
CA LEU A 94 -6.52 2.40 4.71
C LEU A 94 -5.06 2.38 4.25
N LEU A 95 -4.82 2.59 2.96
CA LEU A 95 -3.49 2.53 2.40
C LEU A 95 -2.61 3.66 2.97
N LYS A 96 -1.42 3.29 3.46
CA LYS A 96 -0.43 4.21 4.02
C LYS A 96 0.92 3.99 3.37
N GLN A 97 1.69 5.06 3.27
CA GLN A 97 3.06 5.01 2.78
C GLN A 97 3.93 4.10 3.64
N GLY A 98 3.93 4.29 4.96
CA GLY A 98 4.75 3.49 5.88
C GLY A 98 6.24 3.60 5.56
N THR A 99 6.91 2.47 5.31
CA THR A 99 8.34 2.41 4.98
C THR A 99 8.65 2.54 3.49
N LYS A 100 7.62 2.64 2.65
CA LYS A 100 7.76 2.73 1.19
C LYS A 100 8.19 4.15 0.79
N SER A 101 8.82 4.26 -0.38
CA SER A 101 8.98 5.56 -1.03
C SER A 101 7.62 6.13 -1.46
N VAL A 102 7.57 7.44 -1.66
CA VAL A 102 6.37 8.12 -2.19
C VAL A 102 5.93 7.50 -3.51
N GLU A 103 6.88 7.17 -4.38
CA GLU A 103 6.59 6.58 -5.69
C GLU A 103 6.04 5.15 -5.60
N GLU A 104 6.56 4.32 -4.69
CA GLU A 104 6.04 2.97 -4.45
C GLU A 104 4.63 3.02 -3.83
N TYR A 105 4.39 3.94 -2.92
CA TYR A 105 3.08 4.19 -2.33
C TYR A 105 2.07 4.62 -3.40
N TYR A 106 2.45 5.56 -4.26
CA TYR A 106 1.60 6.02 -5.38
C TYR A 106 1.25 4.89 -6.34
N LYS A 107 2.24 4.07 -6.76
CA LYS A 107 2.01 2.90 -7.62
C LYS A 107 1.04 1.90 -6.98
N GLU A 108 1.16 1.64 -5.68
CA GLU A 108 0.24 0.73 -4.99
C GLU A 108 -1.18 1.30 -4.95
N MET A 109 -1.32 2.60 -4.70
CA MET A 109 -2.60 3.31 -4.73
C MET A 109 -3.23 3.27 -6.13
N GLU A 110 -2.48 3.59 -7.17
CA GLU A 110 -2.93 3.55 -8.56
C GLU A 110 -3.42 2.15 -8.96
N ILE A 111 -2.66 1.10 -8.63
CA ILE A 111 -3.07 -0.28 -8.89
C ILE A 111 -4.34 -0.63 -8.13
N ALA A 112 -4.48 -0.19 -6.87
CA ALA A 112 -5.68 -0.44 -6.08
C ALA A 112 -6.91 0.26 -6.67
N MET A 113 -6.78 1.50 -7.14
CA MET A 113 -7.84 2.26 -7.81
C MET A 113 -8.29 1.59 -9.11
N ILE A 114 -7.34 1.22 -9.97
CA ILE A 114 -7.62 0.52 -11.23
C ILE A 114 -8.37 -0.80 -10.97
N ARG A 115 -7.94 -1.58 -9.99
CA ARG A 115 -8.57 -2.86 -9.64
C ARG A 115 -9.96 -2.71 -9.04
N ALA A 116 -10.16 -1.68 -8.22
CA ALA A 116 -11.46 -1.36 -7.62
C ALA A 116 -12.44 -0.73 -8.63
N ASN A 117 -11.95 -0.39 -9.84
CA ASN A 117 -12.68 0.38 -10.85
C ASN A 117 -13.26 1.67 -10.26
N VAL A 118 -12.45 2.32 -9.43
CA VAL A 118 -12.82 3.59 -8.80
C VAL A 118 -12.56 4.71 -9.81
N THR A 119 -13.63 5.39 -10.18
CA THR A 119 -13.61 6.62 -10.98
C THR A 119 -13.91 7.78 -10.04
N GLU A 120 -13.02 8.00 -9.06
CA GLU A 120 -13.15 9.13 -8.16
C GLU A 120 -12.74 10.42 -8.85
N ASP A 121 -13.29 11.54 -8.37
CA ASP A 121 -12.85 12.87 -8.72
C ASP A 121 -11.38 13.06 -8.30
N ASP A 122 -10.62 13.81 -9.10
CA ASP A 122 -9.20 14.09 -8.84
C ASP A 122 -8.98 14.65 -7.43
N GLU A 123 -9.91 15.46 -6.93
CA GLU A 123 -9.83 16.06 -5.61
C GLU A 123 -9.92 15.01 -4.48
N GLN A 124 -10.83 14.06 -4.59
CA GLN A 124 -10.95 12.96 -3.61
C GLN A 124 -9.70 12.06 -3.65
N THR A 125 -9.19 11.81 -4.83
CA THR A 125 -7.97 11.02 -5.04
C THR A 125 -6.75 11.71 -4.42
N MET A 126 -6.59 13.02 -4.63
CA MET A 126 -5.53 13.82 -4.02
C MET A 126 -5.63 13.84 -2.50
N ALA A 127 -6.84 14.01 -1.94
CA ALA A 127 -7.07 13.95 -0.51
C ALA A 127 -6.73 12.57 0.08
N CYS A 128 -7.09 11.50 -0.60
CA CYS A 128 -6.74 10.13 -0.21
C CYS A 128 -5.23 9.91 -0.22
N PHE A 129 -4.54 10.37 -1.27
CA PHE A 129 -3.09 10.29 -1.38
C PHE A 129 -2.38 11.04 -0.24
N LEU A 130 -2.74 12.30 0.00
CA LEU A 130 -2.19 13.10 1.11
C LEU A 130 -2.40 12.46 2.47
N ASN A 131 -3.58 11.88 2.71
CA ASN A 131 -3.89 11.24 3.98
C ASN A 131 -3.09 9.95 4.23
N GLY A 132 -2.58 9.34 3.20
CA GLY A 132 -1.74 8.15 3.29
C GLY A 132 -0.25 8.42 3.44
N LEU A 133 0.22 9.63 3.13
CA LEU A 133 1.63 10.00 3.27
C LEU A 133 2.10 10.05 4.73
N ASN A 134 3.37 9.81 4.94
CA ASN A 134 4.03 10.02 6.22
C ASN A 134 3.98 11.50 6.62
N HIS A 135 3.74 11.76 7.90
CA HIS A 135 3.47 13.11 8.40
C HIS A 135 4.51 14.18 8.00
N PRO A 136 5.84 13.93 8.06
CA PRO A 136 6.83 14.92 7.63
C PRO A 136 6.70 15.29 6.15
N ILE A 137 6.46 14.31 5.30
CA ILE A 137 6.32 14.50 3.85
C ILE A 137 5.01 15.22 3.55
N LYS A 138 3.89 14.74 4.15
CA LYS A 138 2.57 15.38 4.02
C LYS A 138 2.63 16.86 4.35
N LYS A 139 3.24 17.22 5.48
CA LYS A 139 3.35 18.59 5.95
C LYS A 139 4.02 19.51 4.92
N ILE A 140 5.04 19.05 4.23
CA ILE A 140 5.74 19.85 3.21
C ILE A 140 4.93 19.88 1.92
N ALA A 141 4.41 18.74 1.45
CA ALA A 141 3.70 18.62 0.19
C ALA A 141 2.37 19.42 0.19
N ASP A 142 1.66 19.43 1.30
CA ASP A 142 0.37 20.11 1.46
C ASP A 142 0.46 21.65 1.36
N PHE A 143 1.64 22.20 1.67
CA PHE A 143 1.90 23.65 1.52
C PHE A 143 2.32 24.08 0.12
N GLN A 144 2.57 23.13 -0.78
CA GLN A 144 2.97 23.44 -2.15
C GLN A 144 1.73 23.55 -3.05
N PRO A 145 1.76 24.45 -4.06
CA PRO A 145 0.68 24.51 -5.03
C PRO A 145 0.67 23.24 -5.91
N TYR A 146 -0.49 22.65 -6.08
CA TYR A 146 -0.76 21.55 -7.02
C TYR A 146 -2.19 21.66 -7.54
N SER A 147 -2.40 21.31 -8.80
CA SER A 147 -3.70 21.33 -9.47
C SER A 147 -4.23 19.95 -9.84
N ASN A 148 -3.36 18.93 -9.79
CA ASN A 148 -3.68 17.56 -10.11
C ASN A 148 -2.81 16.58 -9.32
N LEU A 149 -3.20 15.29 -9.37
CA LEU A 149 -2.52 14.23 -8.62
C LEU A 149 -1.04 14.08 -9.01
N ILE A 150 -0.71 14.25 -10.29
CA ILE A 150 0.69 14.08 -10.78
C ILE A 150 1.59 15.16 -10.18
N GLU A 151 1.12 16.40 -10.14
CA GLU A 151 1.84 17.51 -9.51
C GLU A 151 2.01 17.27 -8.00
N LEU A 152 0.96 16.81 -7.33
CA LEU A 152 1.00 16.48 -5.91
C LEU A 152 2.01 15.36 -5.61
N VAL A 153 2.05 14.30 -6.41
CA VAL A 153 3.06 13.22 -6.30
C VAL A 153 4.47 13.76 -6.49
N HIS A 154 4.66 14.68 -7.44
CA HIS A 154 5.95 15.32 -7.66
C HIS A 154 6.38 16.17 -6.46
N GLN A 155 5.48 16.96 -5.86
CA GLN A 155 5.77 17.73 -4.65
C GLN A 155 6.06 16.81 -3.46
N ALA A 156 5.31 15.74 -3.29
CA ALA A 156 5.56 14.76 -2.24
C ALA A 156 6.93 14.06 -2.40
N THR A 157 7.34 13.76 -3.63
CA THR A 157 8.67 13.17 -3.91
C THR A 157 9.81 14.15 -3.60
N LYS A 158 9.62 15.45 -3.87
CA LYS A 158 10.58 16.49 -3.44
C LYS A 158 10.67 16.59 -1.93
N ALA A 159 9.51 16.60 -1.27
CA ALA A 159 9.42 16.62 0.20
C ALA A 159 10.12 15.41 0.83
N GLU A 160 9.96 14.22 0.26
CA GLU A 160 10.64 13.01 0.71
C GLU A 160 12.16 13.16 0.69
N ARG A 161 12.71 13.68 -0.41
CA ARG A 161 14.19 13.94 -0.52
C ARG A 161 14.65 14.94 0.53
N GLN A 162 13.90 16.03 0.74
CA GLN A 162 14.22 17.03 1.75
C GLN A 162 14.23 16.41 3.16
N VAL A 163 13.19 15.65 3.51
CA VAL A 163 13.12 14.97 4.81
C VAL A 163 14.28 13.99 5.00
N GLN A 164 14.65 13.24 3.96
CA GLN A 164 15.80 12.31 4.02
C GLN A 164 17.13 13.05 4.23
N ASP A 165 17.33 14.19 3.59
CA ASP A 165 18.54 14.99 3.74
C ASP A 165 18.60 15.63 5.12
N ASP A 166 17.49 16.16 5.64
CA ASP A 166 17.43 16.70 7.01
C ASP A 166 17.78 15.64 8.05
N PHE A 167 17.32 14.40 7.88
CA PHE A 167 17.69 13.27 8.74
C PHE A 167 19.20 12.93 8.67
N LYS A 168 19.80 12.98 7.47
CA LYS A 168 21.23 12.75 7.31
C LYS A 168 22.03 13.86 8.04
N TYR A 169 21.67 15.12 7.87
CA TYR A 169 22.31 16.26 8.53
C TYR A 169 22.18 16.18 10.06
N ALA A 170 21.00 15.87 10.57
CA ALA A 170 20.79 15.69 12.01
C ALA A 170 21.67 14.57 12.61
N LYS A 171 21.80 13.45 11.88
CA LYS A 171 22.65 12.33 12.30
C LYS A 171 24.15 12.66 12.26
N PHE A 172 24.60 13.50 11.33
CA PHE A 172 25.97 14.01 11.27
C PHE A 172 26.24 14.99 12.41
N SER A 173 25.32 15.91 12.66
CA SER A 173 25.44 16.91 13.71
C SER A 173 25.50 16.30 15.12
N SER A 174 24.71 15.28 15.39
CA SER A 174 24.71 14.57 16.68
C SER A 174 26.02 13.78 16.95
N LYS A 175 26.70 13.32 15.90
CA LYS A 175 28.02 12.67 16.03
C LYS A 175 29.13 13.68 16.32
N SER A 176 28.98 14.94 15.92
CA SER A 176 29.97 16.00 16.13
C SER A 176 29.99 16.53 17.58
N TYR A 177 28.88 16.44 18.30
CA TYR A 177 28.80 16.89 19.70
C TYR A 177 29.26 15.85 20.74
N GLY A 178 29.54 14.62 20.33
CA GLY A 178 29.98 13.53 21.22
C GLY A 178 31.46 13.47 21.51
N PHE A 179 32.33 14.36 20.97
CA PHE A 179 33.78 14.26 21.07
C PHE A 179 34.45 15.41 21.82
N SER A 180 33.78 16.19 22.63
CA SER A 180 34.35 17.29 23.39
C SER A 180 33.88 17.31 24.84
N ASN A 181 34.21 16.28 25.63
CA ASN A 181 34.34 16.47 27.08
C ASN A 181 35.08 15.32 27.75
N THR A 182 36.38 15.22 27.48
CA THR A 182 37.30 14.48 28.34
C THR A 182 38.68 15.11 28.20
N GLN A 183 38.94 16.23 28.92
CA GLN A 183 40.28 16.52 29.42
C GLN A 183 40.24 17.61 30.48
N ALA A 184 40.79 17.20 31.60
CA ALA A 184 41.57 17.98 32.54
C ALA A 184 40.84 18.80 33.62
N SER A 185 40.89 18.31 34.84
CA SER A 185 41.79 19.02 35.77
C SER A 185 42.07 18.18 37.01
N THR A 186 43.22 17.60 37.03
CA THR A 186 44.00 17.33 38.25
C THR A 186 44.63 18.65 38.72
N THR A 187 44.27 19.11 39.92
CA THR A 187 45.30 19.75 40.83
C THR A 187 44.71 19.92 42.25
N ARG A 188 45.27 19.11 43.15
CA ARG A 188 45.83 19.48 44.49
C ARG A 188 44.95 20.25 45.48
N THR A 189 44.70 19.52 46.55
CA THR A 189 44.55 19.99 47.95
C THR A 189 45.70 20.86 48.43
N PRO A 190 45.53 21.70 49.48
CA PRO A 190 45.71 21.14 50.80
C PRO A 190 44.77 21.69 51.91
N SER A 191 44.70 20.85 52.93
CA SER A 191 44.29 20.99 54.33
C SER A 191 44.27 22.35 54.96
N THR A 192 43.21 22.63 55.78
CA THR A 192 43.47 23.08 57.19
C THR A 192 42.21 22.79 58.02
N LYS A 193 42.47 22.26 59.22
CA LYS A 193 41.60 21.89 60.30
C LYS A 193 41.06 23.13 61.03
N LEU A 194 39.88 23.04 61.66
CA LEU A 194 39.58 23.26 63.11
C LEU A 194 38.07 23.46 63.21
N SER A 195 37.37 22.57 63.85
CA SER A 195 36.99 22.43 65.25
C SER A 195 35.77 23.19 65.73
N THR A 196 34.87 22.38 66.32
CA THR A 196 33.91 22.69 67.42
C THR A 196 32.70 23.50 67.05
N SER A 197 31.52 23.24 67.49
CA SER A 197 30.91 22.51 68.58
C SER A 197 29.39 22.54 68.38
N ASN A 198 28.74 21.47 68.78
CA ASN A 198 27.50 21.36 69.60
C ASN A 198 26.39 22.44 69.48
N VAL A 199 25.21 22.00 69.37
CA VAL A 199 24.18 21.77 70.39
C VAL A 199 22.78 21.71 69.76
N ASP A 200 22.16 20.61 69.91
CA ASP A 200 20.88 20.24 70.50
C ASP A 200 19.55 20.85 70.06
N LYS A 201 18.68 19.90 70.01
CA LYS A 201 17.23 19.85 70.38
C LYS A 201 16.22 20.50 69.44
N SER A 202 15.31 19.82 69.07
CA SER A 202 14.26 18.98 69.55
C SER A 202 12.92 19.32 68.89
N SER A 203 12.23 18.30 68.65
CA SER A 203 10.79 18.15 68.88
C SER A 203 9.83 19.00 68.01
N SER A 204 8.92 18.45 67.37
CA SER A 204 7.80 17.67 67.76
C SER A 204 6.58 18.03 66.87
N LYS A 205 5.94 16.96 66.43
CA LYS A 205 4.48 16.75 66.41
C LYS A 205 3.57 17.54 65.48
N LYS A 206 2.88 16.74 64.70
CA LYS A 206 1.44 16.42 64.61
C LYS A 206 0.60 17.30 63.72
N ALA A 207 0.08 16.66 62.74
CA ALA A 207 -1.30 16.21 62.54
C ALA A 207 -2.31 17.35 62.17
N SER A 208 -2.84 17.25 61.05
CA SER A 208 -4.20 16.82 60.71
C SER A 208 -4.31 16.58 59.24
#